data_b078f2f9e400dbbd3b82bbaa08f189cd
#
_entry.id   b078f2f9e400dbbd3b82bbaa08f189cd
#
_cell.length_a   1.000
_cell.length_b   1.000
_cell.length_c   1.000
_cell.angle_alpha   90.00
_cell.angle_beta   90.00
_cell.angle_gamma   90.00
#
_symmetry.space_group_name_H-M   'P 1'
#
loop_
_entity.id
_entity.type
_entity.pdbx_description
1 polymer ?
#
loop_
_entity_poly.entity_id
_entity_poly.type
_entity_poly.pdbx_seq_one_letter_code
_entity_poly.pdbx_strand_id
1 'polypeptide(L)'
;MKKILLALAVAASVSGVAFASPQTSFKEGQTEINVGMWDSSAHSNGYKSDGEWNFLGGLTYGINDRWAAQYQYTGLHTDHTNGNMNEVNALYSFHPQVAAFGGWNRISMKDFPDRAFGSSDRVNNIFQLGVIARQPVNDVVDVYAKGAVGTESTSMWEAGVNLALDKDVDLNAGYHYLNTRGDSDHNVSYKGFMAGVSYRFGGSDNTLLPEEEKNYDYEGDSEPSTVTVNPTNTNADVVDVPADTPVKAPENDYYFNSIHFKSDSAAIEDGQKANLDAFVQKAKETGHVFKLVGRADSTGSADYNKDLSSRRIDSVKQYAVDHGVDASKLVPMVKGSEDGSGAEGRRVDIFEHK
;
A
#
# COMPACT_ATOMS: atom_id res chain seq x y z
N MET A 1 1.85 -21.53 -5.52
CA MET A 1 2.95 -21.99 -6.38
C MET A 1 2.82 -21.55 -7.83
N LYS A 2 1.70 -21.77 -8.53
CA LYS A 2 1.54 -21.34 -9.95
C LYS A 2 1.68 -19.82 -10.15
N LYS A 3 1.18 -18.98 -9.24
CA LYS A 3 1.29 -17.49 -9.33
C LYS A 3 2.71 -16.99 -9.04
N ILE A 4 3.43 -17.62 -8.12
CA ILE A 4 4.84 -17.33 -7.85
C ILE A 4 5.71 -17.76 -9.04
N LEU A 5 5.42 -18.93 -9.63
CA LEU A 5 6.07 -19.39 -10.84
C LEU A 5 5.73 -18.49 -12.05
N LEU A 6 4.52 -17.94 -12.11
CA LEU A 6 4.12 -17.00 -13.17
C LEU A 6 4.83 -15.65 -13.02
N ALA A 7 4.92 -15.10 -11.80
CA ALA A 7 5.68 -13.87 -11.52
C ALA A 7 7.18 -14.06 -11.78
N LEU A 8 7.76 -15.19 -11.37
CA LEU A 8 9.14 -15.57 -11.71
C LEU A 8 9.32 -15.86 -13.19
N ALA A 9 8.33 -16.47 -13.87
CA ALA A 9 8.38 -16.73 -15.31
C ALA A 9 8.19 -15.45 -16.14
N VAL A 10 7.38 -14.49 -15.70
CA VAL A 10 7.27 -13.16 -16.30
C VAL A 10 8.58 -12.40 -16.09
N ALA A 11 9.19 -12.46 -14.92
CA ALA A 11 10.51 -11.89 -14.66
C ALA A 11 11.63 -12.55 -15.50
N ALA A 12 11.49 -13.84 -15.81
CA ALA A 12 12.47 -14.58 -16.62
C ALA A 12 12.26 -14.49 -18.14
N SER A 13 11.04 -14.19 -18.61
CA SER A 13 10.71 -14.10 -20.03
C SER A 13 10.85 -12.68 -20.60
N VAL A 14 10.87 -11.66 -19.76
CA VAL A 14 11.27 -10.31 -20.14
C VAL A 14 12.78 -10.23 -19.93
N SER A 15 13.54 -10.44 -20.99
CA SER A 15 14.99 -10.20 -21.00
C SER A 15 15.28 -8.71 -20.90
N GLY A 16 15.06 -8.15 -19.77
CA GLY A 16 15.18 -6.73 -19.43
C GLY A 16 14.21 -6.32 -18.35
N VAL A 17 14.61 -6.46 -17.12
CA VAL A 17 14.52 -5.39 -16.13
C VAL A 17 13.23 -5.27 -15.32
N ALA A 18 13.34 -5.52 -14.06
CA ALA A 18 12.23 -5.34 -13.13
C ALA A 18 12.65 -4.66 -11.79
N PHE A 19 11.86 -3.72 -11.23
CA PHE A 19 12.16 -2.94 -10.03
C PHE A 19 11.06 -2.81 -8.98
N ALA A 20 11.45 -2.40 -7.76
CA ALA A 20 10.58 -2.12 -6.64
C ALA A 20 9.93 -0.74 -6.73
N SER A 21 8.62 -0.68 -6.59
CA SER A 21 7.91 0.54 -6.25
C SER A 21 8.09 0.84 -4.75
N PRO A 22 8.58 2.02 -4.34
CA PRO A 22 8.63 2.39 -2.94
C PRO A 22 7.22 2.49 -2.37
N GLN A 23 6.93 1.73 -1.30
CA GLN A 23 5.63 1.74 -0.65
C GLN A 23 5.48 2.86 0.36
N THR A 24 4.28 3.42 0.45
CA THR A 24 3.90 4.46 1.41
C THR A 24 2.77 4.02 2.34
N SER A 25 2.12 2.90 2.06
CA SER A 25 1.11 2.25 2.89
C SER A 25 1.42 0.78 3.08
N PHE A 26 1.10 0.23 4.23
CA PHE A 26 1.44 -1.14 4.60
C PHE A 26 0.18 -1.87 5.07
N LYS A 27 0.22 -3.20 5.08
CA LYS A 27 -0.78 -4.06 5.72
C LYS A 27 -0.06 -5.05 6.63
N GLU A 28 -0.63 -5.34 7.78
CA GLU A 28 -0.09 -6.33 8.72
C GLU A 28 0.07 -7.70 8.05
N GLY A 29 1.26 -8.29 8.19
CA GLY A 29 1.58 -9.58 7.60
C GLY A 29 1.79 -9.58 6.08
N GLN A 30 1.61 -8.45 5.39
CA GLN A 30 1.89 -8.35 3.96
C GLN A 30 3.39 -8.30 3.72
N THR A 31 3.81 -9.09 2.76
CA THR A 31 5.19 -9.12 2.27
C THR A 31 5.23 -8.65 0.83
N GLU A 32 6.10 -7.71 0.52
CA GLU A 32 6.44 -7.36 -0.85
C GLU A 32 7.85 -7.83 -1.16
N ILE A 33 7.99 -8.57 -2.24
CA ILE A 33 9.28 -8.88 -2.88
C ILE A 33 9.41 -7.99 -4.09
N ASN A 34 10.55 -7.34 -4.20
CA ASN A 34 10.90 -6.56 -5.37
C ASN A 34 12.18 -7.08 -5.99
N VAL A 35 12.24 -7.09 -7.31
CA VAL A 35 13.43 -7.50 -8.07
C VAL A 35 13.62 -6.58 -9.26
N GLY A 36 14.87 -6.29 -9.60
CA GLY A 36 15.13 -5.35 -10.65
C GLY A 36 16.58 -5.18 -11.12
N MET A 37 16.77 -4.23 -12.02
CA MET A 37 18.08 -3.86 -12.56
C MET A 37 18.17 -2.35 -12.83
N TRP A 38 19.32 -1.77 -12.70
CA TRP A 38 19.59 -0.40 -13.06
C TRP A 38 20.92 -0.26 -13.82
N ASP A 39 20.95 0.66 -14.76
CA ASP A 39 22.11 0.99 -15.55
C ASP A 39 22.91 2.08 -14.81
N SER A 40 23.85 1.68 -13.96
CA SER A 40 24.56 2.62 -13.10
C SER A 40 25.90 3.03 -13.66
N SER A 41 26.13 4.32 -13.74
CA SER A 41 27.46 4.90 -13.99
C SER A 41 28.02 5.58 -12.74
N ALA A 42 29.34 5.47 -12.52
CA ALA A 42 30.01 6.08 -11.37
C ALA A 42 30.83 7.32 -11.78
N HIS A 43 30.87 8.32 -10.89
CA HIS A 43 31.63 9.55 -11.08
C HIS A 43 32.36 9.93 -9.78
N SER A 44 33.65 10.20 -9.86
CA SER A 44 34.47 10.71 -8.76
C SER A 44 35.69 11.44 -9.27
N ASN A 45 35.96 12.65 -8.75
CA ASN A 45 37.21 13.42 -9.04
C ASN A 45 37.63 13.41 -10.53
N GLY A 46 36.71 13.72 -11.44
CA GLY A 46 36.97 13.68 -12.89
C GLY A 46 37.00 12.29 -13.51
N TYR A 47 36.96 11.23 -12.72
CA TYR A 47 36.76 9.88 -13.22
C TYR A 47 35.25 9.66 -13.54
N LYS A 48 35.02 9.03 -14.69
CA LYS A 48 33.70 8.59 -15.12
C LYS A 48 33.82 7.17 -15.63
N SER A 49 32.98 6.26 -15.12
CA SER A 49 32.82 4.93 -15.67
C SER A 49 31.60 4.88 -16.60
N ASP A 50 31.63 4.00 -17.57
CA ASP A 50 30.45 3.66 -18.33
C ASP A 50 29.49 2.81 -17.48
N GLY A 51 28.20 2.88 -17.81
CA GLY A 51 27.15 2.18 -17.08
C GLY A 51 27.15 0.69 -17.34
N GLU A 52 26.85 -0.08 -16.31
CA GLU A 52 26.55 -1.50 -16.39
C GLU A 52 25.21 -1.80 -15.72
N TRP A 53 24.54 -2.84 -16.22
CA TRP A 53 23.29 -3.31 -15.64
C TRP A 53 23.54 -4.08 -14.36
N ASN A 54 23.04 -3.56 -13.26
CA ASN A 54 23.17 -4.10 -11.92
C ASN A 54 21.85 -4.66 -11.42
N PHE A 55 21.91 -5.72 -10.64
CA PHE A 55 20.78 -6.27 -9.93
C PHE A 55 20.38 -5.37 -8.76
N LEU A 56 19.08 -5.21 -8.59
CA LEU A 56 18.45 -4.67 -7.39
C LEU A 56 17.45 -5.71 -6.85
N GLY A 57 17.26 -5.73 -5.56
CA GLY A 57 16.23 -6.58 -5.01
C GLY A 57 16.02 -6.32 -3.53
N GLY A 58 14.82 -6.56 -3.06
CA GLY A 58 14.50 -6.33 -1.66
C GLY A 58 13.23 -7.02 -1.20
N LEU A 59 13.00 -6.84 0.07
CA LEU A 59 11.85 -7.36 0.80
C LEU A 59 11.32 -6.27 1.72
N THR A 60 10.01 -6.03 1.67
CA THR A 60 9.31 -5.17 2.64
C THR A 60 8.25 -6.01 3.35
N TYR A 61 8.25 -5.98 4.68
CA TYR A 61 7.30 -6.67 5.53
C TYR A 61 6.48 -5.67 6.35
N GLY A 62 5.17 -5.68 6.19
CA GLY A 62 4.23 -4.87 6.97
C GLY A 62 4.07 -5.45 8.38
N ILE A 63 4.50 -4.70 9.38
CA ILE A 63 4.36 -5.06 10.79
C ILE A 63 2.94 -4.74 11.26
N ASN A 64 2.40 -3.63 10.78
CA ASN A 64 1.02 -3.18 10.93
C ASN A 64 0.72 -2.14 9.83
N ASP A 65 -0.43 -1.48 9.88
CA ASP A 65 -0.85 -0.52 8.84
C ASP A 65 0.04 0.72 8.72
N ARG A 66 0.91 0.99 9.71
CA ARG A 66 1.81 2.15 9.74
C ARG A 66 3.28 1.81 9.68
N TRP A 67 3.68 0.65 10.19
CA TRP A 67 5.08 0.26 10.29
C TRP A 67 5.41 -0.89 9.36
N ALA A 68 6.55 -0.78 8.71
CA ALA A 68 7.15 -1.88 7.96
C ALA A 68 8.65 -1.96 8.20
N ALA A 69 9.20 -3.16 8.01
CA ALA A 69 10.63 -3.41 7.93
C ALA A 69 11.01 -3.69 6.47
N GLN A 70 12.13 -3.14 6.03
CA GLN A 70 12.61 -3.30 4.66
C GLN A 70 14.08 -3.70 4.64
N TYR A 71 14.41 -4.64 3.78
CA TYR A 71 15.77 -4.91 3.32
C TYR A 71 15.86 -4.63 1.82
N GLN A 72 16.95 -3.97 1.39
CA GLN A 72 17.21 -3.66 -0.01
C GLN A 72 18.67 -3.93 -0.35
N TYR A 73 18.90 -4.64 -1.43
CA TYR A 73 20.20 -4.84 -2.06
C TYR A 73 20.27 -4.06 -3.36
N THR A 74 21.41 -3.40 -3.61
CA THR A 74 21.70 -2.67 -4.84
C THR A 74 23.11 -2.99 -5.31
N GLY A 75 23.26 -3.55 -6.50
CA GLY A 75 24.55 -3.71 -7.15
C GLY A 75 25.12 -2.35 -7.59
N LEU A 76 26.42 -2.18 -7.49
CA LEU A 76 27.15 -0.95 -7.84
C LEU A 76 28.34 -1.28 -8.76
N HIS A 77 28.12 -2.18 -9.72
CA HIS A 77 29.15 -2.52 -10.71
C HIS A 77 29.14 -1.49 -11.84
N THR A 78 30.31 -1.24 -12.38
CA THR A 78 30.51 -0.47 -13.60
C THR A 78 31.66 -1.14 -14.40
N ASP A 79 31.94 -0.68 -15.58
CA ASP A 79 33.01 -1.25 -16.46
C ASP A 79 34.38 -1.47 -15.79
N HIS A 80 34.69 -0.70 -14.73
CA HIS A 80 35.98 -0.75 -14.04
C HIS A 80 35.90 -0.82 -12.52
N THR A 81 34.71 -0.78 -11.93
CA THR A 81 34.54 -0.78 -10.47
C THR A 81 33.54 -1.82 -10.04
N ASN A 82 33.71 -2.30 -8.83
CA ASN A 82 32.85 -3.31 -8.23
C ASN A 82 32.29 -2.82 -6.89
N GLY A 83 31.04 -3.10 -6.61
CA GLY A 83 30.45 -2.68 -5.35
C GLY A 83 29.03 -3.18 -5.14
N ASN A 84 28.55 -2.91 -3.94
CA ASN A 84 27.16 -3.14 -3.59
C ASN A 84 26.72 -2.24 -2.43
N MET A 85 25.42 -2.08 -2.31
CA MET A 85 24.75 -1.40 -1.21
C MET A 85 23.73 -2.34 -0.58
N ASN A 86 23.70 -2.37 0.75
CA ASN A 86 22.73 -3.14 1.52
C ASN A 86 22.06 -2.21 2.52
N GLU A 87 20.74 -2.11 2.47
CA GLU A 87 19.96 -1.25 3.36
C GLU A 87 19.04 -2.09 4.24
N VAL A 88 18.93 -1.71 5.50
CA VAL A 88 17.90 -2.18 6.43
C VAL A 88 17.20 -0.97 7.00
N ASN A 89 15.93 -0.83 6.73
CA ASN A 89 15.13 0.33 7.10
C ASN A 89 13.90 -0.07 7.91
N ALA A 90 13.52 0.79 8.87
CA ALA A 90 12.17 0.86 9.39
C ALA A 90 11.42 1.97 8.65
N LEU A 91 10.21 1.67 8.19
CA LEU A 91 9.35 2.61 7.47
C LEU A 91 8.15 2.95 8.35
N TYR A 92 7.71 4.20 8.28
CA TYR A 92 6.52 4.69 8.97
C TYR A 92 5.63 5.47 8.00
N SER A 93 4.40 5.01 7.82
CA SER A 93 3.38 5.66 6.99
C SER A 93 2.68 6.77 7.80
N PHE A 94 2.84 8.01 7.37
CA PHE A 94 2.10 9.16 7.91
C PHE A 94 0.75 9.32 7.22
N HIS A 95 0.73 9.00 5.92
CA HIS A 95 -0.40 9.14 5.02
C HIS A 95 -0.30 8.04 3.95
N PRO A 96 -1.39 7.57 3.34
CA PRO A 96 -1.30 6.57 2.26
C PRO A 96 -0.35 6.94 1.11
N GLN A 97 -0.06 8.22 0.96
CA GLN A 97 0.84 8.74 -0.09
C GLN A 97 2.22 9.14 0.43
N VAL A 98 2.48 9.11 1.75
CA VAL A 98 3.74 9.60 2.33
C VAL A 98 4.21 8.69 3.46
N ALA A 99 5.43 8.20 3.34
CA ALA A 99 6.11 7.48 4.40
C ALA A 99 7.49 8.08 4.67
N ALA A 100 7.93 8.04 5.93
CA ALA A 100 9.33 8.24 6.27
C ALA A 100 10.01 6.91 6.48
N PHE A 101 11.32 6.88 6.34
CA PHE A 101 12.13 5.74 6.70
C PHE A 101 13.42 6.15 7.37
N GLY A 102 13.95 5.24 8.19
CA GLY A 102 15.26 5.42 8.78
C GLY A 102 15.90 4.06 9.00
N GLY A 103 17.20 4.01 8.89
CA GLY A 103 17.89 2.75 9.01
C GLY A 103 19.39 2.82 8.81
N TRP A 104 19.94 1.66 8.56
CA TRP A 104 21.36 1.45 8.33
C TRP A 104 21.58 1.01 6.88
N ASN A 105 22.63 1.58 6.28
CA ASN A 105 23.05 1.30 4.93
C ASN A 105 24.54 1.01 4.92
N ARG A 106 24.95 -0.05 4.24
CA ARG A 106 26.34 -0.42 4.02
C ARG A 106 26.67 -0.39 2.54
N ILE A 107 27.55 0.53 2.16
CA ILE A 107 28.04 0.68 0.79
C ILE A 107 29.48 0.15 0.74
N SER A 108 29.71 -0.87 -0.09
CA SER A 108 31.03 -1.38 -0.42
C SER A 108 31.42 -0.94 -1.83
N MET A 109 32.58 -0.36 -1.96
CA MET A 109 33.15 0.13 -3.22
C MET A 109 34.53 -0.48 -3.38
N LYS A 110 34.84 -1.06 -4.54
CA LYS A 110 36.09 -1.76 -4.85
C LYS A 110 36.60 -1.41 -6.23
N ASP A 111 37.90 -1.65 -6.42
CA ASP A 111 38.59 -1.57 -7.71
C ASP A 111 38.56 -0.16 -8.33
N PHE A 112 38.33 0.90 -7.53
CA PHE A 112 38.42 2.26 -8.07
C PHE A 112 39.86 2.63 -8.41
N PRO A 113 40.11 3.31 -9.56
CA PRO A 113 41.41 3.81 -9.90
C PRO A 113 41.97 4.79 -8.87
N ASP A 114 43.26 4.75 -8.55
CA ASP A 114 43.95 5.65 -7.60
C ASP A 114 43.68 7.13 -7.83
N ARG A 115 43.47 7.52 -9.09
CA ARG A 115 43.11 8.89 -9.46
C ARG A 115 41.68 9.30 -9.03
N ALA A 116 40.80 8.35 -8.73
CA ALA A 116 39.44 8.63 -8.29
C ALA A 116 39.38 8.88 -6.78
N PHE A 117 40.04 8.04 -5.99
CA PHE A 117 40.33 8.24 -4.58
C PHE A 117 41.44 7.27 -4.16
N GLY A 118 42.45 7.71 -3.46
CA GLY A 118 43.73 7.06 -3.19
C GLY A 118 43.73 5.68 -2.51
N SER A 119 42.64 4.92 -2.63
CA SER A 119 42.49 3.55 -2.17
C SER A 119 41.54 2.82 -3.09
N SER A 120 41.88 1.60 -3.46
CA SER A 120 41.06 0.76 -4.33
C SER A 120 39.75 0.28 -3.69
N ASP A 121 39.69 0.17 -2.37
CA ASP A 121 38.58 -0.42 -1.64
C ASP A 121 38.11 0.49 -0.50
N ARG A 122 36.80 0.64 -0.39
CA ARG A 122 36.16 1.37 0.72
C ARG A 122 34.82 0.78 1.12
N VAL A 123 34.53 0.84 2.41
CA VAL A 123 33.24 0.47 2.99
C VAL A 123 32.72 1.61 3.84
N ASN A 124 31.56 2.14 3.51
CA ASN A 124 30.83 3.12 4.31
C ASN A 124 29.70 2.44 5.05
N ASN A 125 29.62 2.68 6.37
CA ASN A 125 28.48 2.30 7.20
C ASN A 125 27.72 3.57 7.55
N ILE A 126 26.49 3.67 7.13
CA ILE A 126 25.72 4.90 7.07
C ILE A 126 24.43 4.73 7.88
N PHE A 127 24.15 5.69 8.75
CA PHE A 127 22.80 5.88 9.28
C PHE A 127 22.10 6.89 8.39
N GLN A 128 20.88 6.55 7.95
CA GLN A 128 20.10 7.35 7.01
C GLN A 128 18.70 7.63 7.50
N LEU A 129 18.17 8.76 7.05
CA LEU A 129 16.77 9.15 7.19
C LEU A 129 16.25 9.63 5.84
N GLY A 130 15.03 9.29 5.50
CA GLY A 130 14.45 9.63 4.22
C GLY A 130 12.94 9.68 4.23
N VAL A 131 12.39 10.09 3.09
CA VAL A 131 10.96 10.21 2.83
C VAL A 131 10.64 9.59 1.49
N ILE A 132 9.50 8.96 1.41
CA ILE A 132 8.88 8.44 0.19
C ILE A 132 7.56 9.18 0.01
N ALA A 133 7.33 9.67 -1.20
CA ALA A 133 6.04 10.22 -1.61
C ALA A 133 5.57 9.47 -2.86
N ARG A 134 4.28 9.15 -2.93
CA ARG A 134 3.64 8.46 -4.04
C ARG A 134 2.32 9.15 -4.36
N GLN A 135 2.08 9.48 -5.61
CA GLN A 135 0.88 10.17 -6.06
C GLN A 135 0.20 9.38 -7.18
N PRO A 136 -1.00 8.84 -6.95
CA PRO A 136 -1.81 8.27 -8.02
C PRO A 136 -2.12 9.33 -9.09
N VAL A 137 -1.89 8.96 -10.35
CA VAL A 137 -2.27 9.75 -11.53
C VAL A 137 -3.61 9.25 -12.07
N ASN A 138 -3.78 7.92 -12.05
CA ASN A 138 -5.03 7.23 -12.37
C ASN A 138 -5.02 5.84 -11.71
N ASP A 139 -5.99 4.99 -12.06
CA ASP A 139 -6.20 3.68 -11.45
C ASP A 139 -5.06 2.66 -11.72
N VAL A 140 -4.22 2.93 -12.73
CA VAL A 140 -3.14 2.03 -13.17
C VAL A 140 -1.78 2.66 -12.98
N VAL A 141 -1.69 3.98 -12.99
CA VAL A 141 -0.43 4.72 -13.01
C VAL A 141 -0.30 5.57 -11.76
N ASP A 142 0.81 5.46 -11.07
CA ASP A 142 1.23 6.45 -10.10
C ASP A 142 2.67 6.90 -10.33
N VAL A 143 3.00 8.07 -9.80
CA VAL A 143 4.37 8.61 -9.78
C VAL A 143 4.89 8.59 -8.35
N TYR A 144 6.18 8.38 -8.19
CA TYR A 144 6.79 8.39 -6.87
C TYR A 144 8.12 9.15 -6.85
N ALA A 145 8.49 9.58 -5.66
CA ALA A 145 9.80 10.11 -5.33
C ALA A 145 10.25 9.58 -3.96
N LYS A 146 11.51 9.19 -3.87
CA LYS A 146 12.18 8.78 -2.62
C LYS A 146 13.43 9.63 -2.46
N GLY A 147 13.69 10.14 -1.26
CA GLY A 147 14.91 10.90 -0.95
C GLY A 147 15.41 10.56 0.43
N ALA A 148 16.74 10.48 0.59
CA ALA A 148 17.37 10.27 1.89
C ALA A 148 18.70 11.02 2.01
N VAL A 149 19.04 11.33 3.25
CA VAL A 149 20.36 11.83 3.67
C VAL A 149 20.90 10.97 4.77
N GLY A 150 22.21 10.82 4.83
CA GLY A 150 22.87 9.98 5.82
C GLY A 150 24.24 10.48 6.23
N THR A 151 24.84 9.76 7.16
CA THR A 151 26.25 9.97 7.52
C THR A 151 27.17 9.72 6.32
N GLU A 152 28.48 9.91 6.46
CA GLU A 152 29.49 9.74 5.38
C GLU A 152 29.16 10.55 4.12
N SER A 153 28.66 11.79 4.29
CA SER A 153 28.24 12.68 3.19
C SER A 153 27.30 12.00 2.18
N THR A 154 26.47 11.06 2.66
CA THR A 154 25.59 10.29 1.79
C THR A 154 24.29 11.02 1.53
N SER A 155 23.89 11.06 0.28
CA SER A 155 22.54 11.47 -0.15
C SER A 155 22.09 10.58 -1.29
N MET A 156 20.81 10.24 -1.31
CA MET A 156 20.18 9.52 -2.42
C MET A 156 18.85 10.14 -2.78
N TRP A 157 18.47 10.02 -4.03
CA TRP A 157 17.12 10.28 -4.49
C TRP A 157 16.76 9.37 -5.65
N GLU A 158 15.49 9.12 -5.76
CA GLU A 158 14.89 8.27 -6.76
C GLU A 158 13.55 8.89 -7.16
N ALA A 159 13.24 8.88 -8.43
CA ALA A 159 11.92 9.29 -8.92
C ALA A 159 11.52 8.41 -10.10
N GLY A 160 10.25 8.09 -10.18
CA GLY A 160 9.77 7.20 -11.22
C GLY A 160 8.26 7.11 -11.35
N VAL A 161 7.86 6.17 -12.19
CA VAL A 161 6.48 5.85 -12.49
C VAL A 161 6.24 4.39 -12.11
N ASN A 162 5.08 4.11 -11.58
CA ASN A 162 4.60 2.78 -11.26
C ASN A 162 3.35 2.45 -12.07
N LEU A 163 3.29 1.22 -12.57
CA LEU A 163 2.16 0.68 -13.33
C LEU A 163 1.60 -0.54 -12.59
N ALA A 164 0.40 -0.45 -12.07
CA ALA A 164 -0.31 -1.58 -11.50
C ALA A 164 -0.77 -2.51 -12.62
N LEU A 165 -0.19 -3.71 -12.70
CA LEU A 165 -0.60 -4.76 -13.66
C LEU A 165 -1.72 -5.62 -13.10
N ASP A 166 -1.72 -5.81 -11.79
CA ASP A 166 -2.71 -6.54 -11.01
C ASP A 166 -2.71 -5.96 -9.58
N LYS A 167 -3.68 -6.34 -8.76
CA LYS A 167 -3.74 -5.92 -7.33
C LYS A 167 -2.46 -6.20 -6.53
N ASP A 168 -1.71 -7.22 -6.94
CA ASP A 168 -0.51 -7.70 -6.26
C ASP A 168 0.78 -7.50 -7.04
N VAL A 169 0.72 -7.01 -8.28
CA VAL A 169 1.85 -6.91 -9.20
C VAL A 169 1.97 -5.51 -9.76
N ASP A 170 3.09 -4.86 -9.51
CA ASP A 170 3.43 -3.56 -10.10
C ASP A 170 4.67 -3.68 -10.99
N LEU A 171 4.64 -2.96 -12.12
CA LEU A 171 5.84 -2.59 -12.88
C LEU A 171 6.24 -1.17 -12.51
N ASN A 172 7.52 -0.89 -12.43
CA ASN A 172 7.99 0.47 -12.26
C ASN A 172 9.24 0.77 -13.09
N ALA A 173 9.42 2.05 -13.38
CA ALA A 173 10.60 2.58 -14.05
C ALA A 173 10.94 3.94 -13.46
N GLY A 174 12.21 4.25 -13.35
CA GLY A 174 12.65 5.49 -12.72
C GLY A 174 14.11 5.82 -12.97
N TYR A 175 14.57 6.80 -12.23
CA TYR A 175 15.94 7.22 -12.19
C TYR A 175 16.44 7.28 -10.75
N HIS A 176 17.59 6.68 -10.49
CA HIS A 176 18.19 6.60 -9.17
C HIS A 176 19.53 7.37 -9.15
N TYR A 177 19.77 8.08 -8.07
CA TYR A 177 21.02 8.78 -7.78
C TYR A 177 21.46 8.49 -6.34
N LEU A 178 22.72 8.12 -6.19
CA LEU A 178 23.38 7.90 -4.92
C LEU A 178 24.69 8.70 -4.90
N ASN A 179 24.93 9.47 -3.86
CA ASN A 179 26.23 10.09 -3.58
C ASN A 179 26.69 9.66 -2.20
N THR A 180 27.96 9.31 -2.05
CA THR A 180 28.56 8.90 -0.78
C THR A 180 30.05 9.26 -0.74
N ARG A 181 30.66 9.21 0.43
CA ARG A 181 32.08 9.50 0.59
C ARG A 181 32.94 8.45 -0.09
N GLY A 182 33.82 8.84 -0.98
CA GLY A 182 34.87 8.04 -1.58
C GLY A 182 36.14 8.01 -0.72
N ASP A 183 36.80 9.16 -0.54
CA ASP A 183 37.97 9.32 0.34
C ASP A 183 37.80 10.55 1.24
N SER A 184 38.90 11.13 1.79
CA SER A 184 38.86 12.31 2.64
C SER A 184 38.35 13.54 1.91
N ASP A 185 38.62 13.66 0.61
CA ASP A 185 38.47 14.88 -0.18
C ASP A 185 37.42 14.75 -1.30
N HIS A 186 37.04 13.52 -1.67
CA HIS A 186 36.18 13.26 -2.81
C HIS A 186 35.00 12.35 -2.48
N ASN A 187 33.86 12.66 -3.06
CA ASN A 187 32.69 11.81 -3.05
C ASN A 187 32.62 10.99 -4.34
N VAL A 188 31.93 9.85 -4.25
CA VAL A 188 31.55 9.03 -5.38
C VAL A 188 30.04 9.14 -5.58
N SER A 189 29.60 9.37 -6.80
CA SER A 189 28.20 9.35 -7.16
C SER A 189 27.91 8.27 -8.18
N TYR A 190 26.81 7.54 -7.96
CA TYR A 190 26.23 6.58 -8.88
C TYR A 190 24.89 7.09 -9.36
N LYS A 191 24.59 6.89 -10.63
CA LYS A 191 23.33 7.34 -11.21
C LYS A 191 22.97 6.54 -12.45
N GLY A 192 21.68 6.36 -12.66
CA GLY A 192 21.21 5.65 -13.83
C GLY A 192 19.71 5.41 -13.85
N PHE A 193 19.24 4.93 -15.00
CA PHE A 193 17.87 4.49 -15.17
C PHE A 193 17.66 3.12 -14.54
N MET A 194 16.45 2.92 -14.09
CA MET A 194 16.04 1.70 -13.43
C MET A 194 14.65 1.25 -13.88
N ALA A 195 14.38 -0.02 -13.84
CA ALA A 195 13.05 -0.59 -14.08
C ALA A 195 12.82 -1.93 -13.37
N GLY A 196 11.56 -2.27 -12.95
CA GLY A 196 11.29 -3.36 -12.07
C GLY A 196 9.89 -3.92 -11.89
N VAL A 197 9.76 -5.03 -11.15
CA VAL A 197 8.52 -5.69 -10.71
C VAL A 197 8.50 -5.82 -9.19
N SER A 198 7.40 -5.43 -8.59
CA SER A 198 7.04 -5.77 -7.21
C SER A 198 5.93 -6.81 -7.19
N TYR A 199 6.03 -7.75 -6.29
CA TYR A 199 4.97 -8.72 -6.00
C TYR A 199 4.63 -8.70 -4.51
N ARG A 200 3.36 -8.47 -4.20
CA ARG A 200 2.84 -8.46 -2.84
C ARG A 200 2.07 -9.74 -2.54
N PHE A 201 2.21 -10.25 -1.30
CA PHE A 201 1.49 -11.42 -0.81
C PHE A 201 1.37 -11.40 0.71
N GLY A 202 0.45 -12.20 1.25
CA GLY A 202 0.14 -12.18 2.68
C GLY A 202 -0.71 -10.96 3.07
N GLY A 203 -0.83 -10.70 4.34
CA GLY A 203 -1.79 -9.75 4.88
C GLY A 203 -3.19 -10.38 5.00
N SER A 204 -4.11 -9.69 5.67
CA SER A 204 -5.43 -10.23 6.00
C SER A 204 -6.34 -10.55 4.81
N ASP A 205 -5.96 -10.11 3.59
CA ASP A 205 -6.76 -10.30 2.37
C ASP A 205 -6.08 -11.12 1.28
N ASN A 206 -4.82 -11.57 1.48
CA ASN A 206 -4.06 -12.31 0.47
C ASN A 206 -3.47 -13.60 1.04
N THR A 207 -4.20 -14.69 0.96
CA THR A 207 -3.63 -16.03 1.15
C THR A 207 -2.92 -16.47 -0.13
N LEU A 208 -1.63 -16.86 -0.02
CA LEU A 208 -0.85 -17.48 -1.10
C LEU A 208 -1.37 -18.87 -1.53
N LEU A 209 -2.31 -19.41 -0.77
CA LEU A 209 -2.93 -20.68 -1.11
C LEU A 209 -4.12 -20.41 -2.02
N PRO A 210 -4.25 -21.11 -3.16
CA PRO A 210 -5.52 -21.17 -3.85
C PRO A 210 -6.55 -21.66 -2.82
N GLU A 211 -7.66 -20.98 -2.65
CA GLU A 211 -8.83 -21.61 -2.08
C GLU A 211 -9.05 -22.89 -2.90
N GLU A 212 -8.79 -24.06 -2.29
CA GLU A 212 -9.39 -25.27 -2.78
C GLU A 212 -10.88 -24.96 -2.82
N GLU A 213 -11.47 -25.03 -4.02
CA GLU A 213 -12.91 -25.10 -4.16
C GLU A 213 -13.39 -26.21 -3.25
N LYS A 214 -13.80 -25.88 -2.05
CA LYS A 214 -14.56 -26.79 -1.22
C LYS A 214 -15.92 -26.88 -1.91
N ASN A 215 -16.04 -27.88 -2.76
CA ASN A 215 -17.32 -28.41 -3.20
C ASN A 215 -18.03 -28.86 -1.91
N TYR A 216 -18.85 -27.98 -1.37
CA TYR A 216 -19.86 -28.39 -0.43
C TYR A 216 -20.99 -29.04 -1.25
N ASP A 217 -20.89 -30.35 -1.43
CA ASP A 217 -22.07 -31.18 -1.75
C ASP A 217 -23.06 -30.97 -0.60
N TYR A 218 -24.04 -30.16 -0.86
CA TYR A 218 -25.20 -29.99 0.01
C TYR A 218 -26.13 -31.17 -0.24
N GLU A 219 -25.90 -32.32 0.41
CA GLU A 219 -26.95 -33.32 0.62
C GLU A 219 -27.86 -32.78 1.71
N GLY A 220 -29.08 -32.50 1.28
CA GLY A 220 -30.12 -32.00 2.17
C GLY A 220 -30.57 -33.05 3.16
N ASP A 221 -30.75 -32.63 4.40
CA ASP A 221 -31.75 -33.25 5.26
C ASP A 221 -32.52 -32.11 5.97
N SER A 222 -33.79 -32.15 5.67
CA SER A 222 -34.83 -31.26 6.17
C SER A 222 -35.35 -31.72 7.53
N GLU A 223 -35.29 -30.87 8.54
CA GLU A 223 -36.39 -30.82 9.55
C GLU A 223 -36.58 -29.43 10.12
N PRO A 224 -37.80 -28.94 10.28
CA PRO A 224 -38.11 -27.60 10.71
C PRO A 224 -38.18 -27.50 12.22
N SER A 225 -37.28 -26.75 12.82
CA SER A 225 -37.42 -26.34 14.22
C SER A 225 -38.37 -25.15 14.35
N THR A 226 -39.54 -25.40 14.88
CA THR A 226 -40.53 -24.39 15.26
C THR A 226 -40.00 -23.52 16.39
N VAL A 227 -39.75 -22.25 16.12
CA VAL A 227 -39.58 -21.24 17.16
C VAL A 227 -40.92 -20.53 17.39
N THR A 228 -41.47 -20.72 18.57
CA THR A 228 -42.70 -20.05 19.04
C THR A 228 -42.39 -18.59 19.35
N VAL A 229 -42.93 -17.68 18.56
CA VAL A 229 -42.86 -16.23 18.83
C VAL A 229 -44.12 -15.81 19.53
N ASN A 230 -43.99 -15.25 20.74
CA ASN A 230 -45.11 -14.68 21.48
C ASN A 230 -45.31 -13.21 21.00
N PRO A 231 -46.53 -12.82 20.63
CA PRO A 231 -46.75 -11.48 20.11
C PRO A 231 -47.20 -10.54 21.23
N THR A 232 -46.51 -9.44 21.43
CA THR A 232 -47.14 -8.24 22.02
C THR A 232 -46.38 -6.99 21.58
N ASN A 233 -46.85 -6.24 20.70
CA ASN A 233 -47.35 -4.89 20.71
C ASN A 233 -47.17 -4.13 19.37
N THR A 234 -48.25 -3.67 18.97
CA THR A 234 -48.83 -2.91 17.89
C THR A 234 -48.10 -1.65 17.41
N ASN A 235 -48.20 -1.48 16.06
CA ASN A 235 -48.31 -0.25 15.26
C ASN A 235 -47.06 0.54 14.93
N ALA A 236 -46.56 0.27 13.72
CA ALA A 236 -46.24 1.30 12.70
C ALA A 236 -46.14 0.60 11.35
N ASP A 237 -46.71 1.19 10.31
CA ASP A 237 -46.79 0.69 8.97
C ASP A 237 -45.41 0.28 8.41
N VAL A 238 -45.24 -1.03 8.23
CA VAL A 238 -44.09 -1.56 7.49
C VAL A 238 -44.49 -1.62 6.03
N VAL A 239 -43.92 -0.75 5.21
CA VAL A 239 -43.93 -0.90 3.77
C VAL A 239 -43.06 -2.12 3.46
N ASP A 240 -43.68 -3.17 2.92
CA ASP A 240 -43.07 -4.40 2.49
C ASP A 240 -42.14 -4.09 1.31
N VAL A 241 -40.84 -4.07 1.59
CA VAL A 241 -39.78 -4.00 0.55
C VAL A 241 -39.36 -5.42 0.23
N PRO A 242 -39.46 -5.89 -1.00
CA PRO A 242 -39.05 -7.26 -1.35
C PRO A 242 -37.59 -7.53 -0.96
N ALA A 243 -37.37 -8.71 -0.36
CA ALA A 243 -36.03 -9.16 0.02
C ALA A 243 -35.11 -9.19 -1.21
N ASP A 244 -34.12 -8.31 -1.19
CA ASP A 244 -33.15 -8.14 -2.24
C ASP A 244 -32.27 -9.37 -2.42
N THR A 245 -32.13 -9.75 -3.67
CA THR A 245 -31.03 -10.58 -4.16
C THR A 245 -29.68 -10.05 -3.65
N PRO A 246 -28.77 -10.89 -3.14
CA PRO A 246 -27.47 -10.43 -2.68
C PRO A 246 -26.69 -9.82 -3.85
N VAL A 247 -26.52 -8.51 -3.81
CA VAL A 247 -25.65 -7.79 -4.76
C VAL A 247 -24.23 -8.22 -4.45
N LYS A 248 -23.60 -8.96 -5.38
CA LYS A 248 -22.19 -9.33 -5.31
C LYS A 248 -21.36 -8.06 -5.14
N ALA A 249 -20.54 -7.99 -4.08
CA ALA A 249 -19.67 -6.85 -3.83
C ALA A 249 -18.75 -6.64 -5.05
N PRO A 250 -18.60 -5.41 -5.52
CA PRO A 250 -17.83 -5.11 -6.71
C PRO A 250 -16.32 -5.22 -6.51
N GLU A 251 -15.61 -5.67 -7.53
CA GLU A 251 -14.18 -6.00 -7.51
C GLU A 251 -13.24 -4.78 -7.65
N ASN A 252 -13.76 -3.55 -7.83
CA ASN A 252 -12.96 -2.34 -8.06
C ASN A 252 -13.48 -1.17 -7.21
N ASP A 253 -13.12 -1.18 -5.94
CA ASP A 253 -13.47 -0.10 -5.00
C ASP A 253 -12.34 0.93 -4.90
N TYR A 254 -12.62 2.19 -5.26
CA TYR A 254 -11.69 3.32 -5.13
C TYR A 254 -11.99 4.12 -3.88
N TYR A 255 -11.02 4.24 -2.98
CA TYR A 255 -11.17 5.08 -1.79
C TYR A 255 -11.49 6.53 -2.19
N PHE A 256 -12.59 7.07 -1.66
CA PHE A 256 -13.02 8.43 -1.90
C PHE A 256 -12.67 9.35 -0.73
N ASN A 257 -13.24 9.10 0.45
CA ASN A 257 -12.92 9.82 1.68
C ASN A 257 -13.37 9.03 2.93
N SER A 258 -13.15 9.60 4.12
CA SER A 258 -13.64 9.05 5.40
C SER A 258 -14.42 10.08 6.20
N ILE A 259 -15.45 9.61 6.90
CA ILE A 259 -16.24 10.38 7.85
C ILE A 259 -15.88 9.92 9.25
N HIS A 260 -15.34 10.80 10.08
CA HIS A 260 -14.88 10.51 11.44
C HIS A 260 -15.97 10.79 12.48
N PHE A 261 -15.91 10.01 13.58
CA PHE A 261 -16.87 10.08 14.68
C PHE A 261 -16.17 10.20 16.03
N LYS A 262 -16.88 10.79 17.01
CA LYS A 262 -16.43 10.75 18.41
C LYS A 262 -16.48 9.32 18.97
N SER A 263 -15.74 9.13 20.06
CA SER A 263 -15.82 7.89 20.82
C SER A 263 -17.26 7.64 21.22
N ASP A 264 -17.71 6.37 21.11
CA ASP A 264 -19.04 5.93 21.49
C ASP A 264 -20.19 6.72 20.83
N SER A 265 -19.98 7.24 19.63
CA SER A 265 -20.95 8.07 18.92
C SER A 265 -21.07 7.66 17.45
N ALA A 266 -22.29 7.71 16.93
CA ALA A 266 -22.62 7.65 15.52
C ALA A 266 -23.19 9.00 14.99
N ALA A 267 -23.17 10.06 15.80
CA ALA A 267 -23.62 11.38 15.38
C ALA A 267 -22.58 12.05 14.46
N ILE A 268 -23.03 12.57 13.32
CA ILE A 268 -22.22 13.33 12.39
C ILE A 268 -21.86 14.69 13.02
N GLU A 269 -20.56 14.99 13.06
CA GLU A 269 -20.09 16.28 13.54
C GLU A 269 -20.14 17.36 12.44
N ASP A 270 -20.33 18.62 12.83
CA ASP A 270 -20.39 19.73 11.87
C ASP A 270 -19.13 19.82 11.00
N GLY A 271 -17.94 19.51 11.56
CA GLY A 271 -16.69 19.45 10.82
C GLY A 271 -16.60 18.37 9.74
N GLN A 272 -17.48 17.38 9.75
CA GLN A 272 -17.54 16.30 8.75
C GLN A 272 -18.53 16.59 7.61
N LYS A 273 -19.36 17.61 7.72
CA LYS A 273 -20.39 17.93 6.72
C LYS A 273 -19.81 18.24 5.35
N ALA A 274 -18.70 18.96 5.28
CA ALA A 274 -18.03 19.26 4.01
C ALA A 274 -17.58 17.98 3.27
N ASN A 275 -17.10 16.96 4.00
CA ASN A 275 -16.72 15.68 3.43
C ASN A 275 -17.95 14.89 2.95
N LEU A 276 -19.05 14.96 3.69
CA LEU A 276 -20.33 14.35 3.30
C LEU A 276 -20.94 15.04 2.08
N ASP A 277 -20.91 16.38 2.03
CA ASP A 277 -21.40 17.14 0.88
C ASP A 277 -20.61 16.81 -0.40
N ALA A 278 -19.28 16.68 -0.28
CA ALA A 278 -18.41 16.25 -1.39
C ALA A 278 -18.77 14.84 -1.86
N PHE A 279 -19.02 13.91 -0.93
CA PHE A 279 -19.49 12.56 -1.25
C PHE A 279 -20.86 12.58 -1.96
N VAL A 280 -21.84 13.30 -1.42
CA VAL A 280 -23.18 13.44 -2.01
C VAL A 280 -23.08 14.01 -3.43
N GLN A 281 -22.30 15.06 -3.64
CA GLN A 281 -22.08 15.65 -4.95
C GLN A 281 -21.49 14.62 -5.91
N LYS A 282 -20.44 13.92 -5.53
CA LYS A 282 -19.80 12.88 -6.32
C LYS A 282 -20.77 11.76 -6.69
N ALA A 283 -21.53 11.26 -5.73
CA ALA A 283 -22.50 10.18 -5.94
C ALA A 283 -23.60 10.58 -6.93
N LYS A 284 -24.08 11.83 -6.87
CA LYS A 284 -25.09 12.36 -7.81
C LYS A 284 -24.54 12.61 -9.21
N GLU A 285 -23.28 13.08 -9.33
CA GLU A 285 -22.63 13.35 -10.60
C GLU A 285 -22.32 12.07 -11.38
N THR A 286 -21.86 11.03 -10.68
CA THR A 286 -21.41 9.79 -11.34
C THR A 286 -22.53 8.75 -11.48
N GLY A 287 -23.47 8.72 -10.52
CA GLY A 287 -24.47 7.65 -10.40
C GLY A 287 -23.86 6.28 -10.11
N HIS A 288 -22.57 6.22 -9.72
CA HIS A 288 -21.88 4.99 -9.37
C HIS A 288 -22.40 4.39 -8.06
N VAL A 289 -22.02 3.16 -7.78
CA VAL A 289 -22.25 2.50 -6.50
C VAL A 289 -21.16 2.92 -5.52
N PHE A 290 -21.51 3.17 -4.26
CA PHE A 290 -20.56 3.48 -3.20
C PHE A 290 -20.65 2.47 -2.07
N LYS A 291 -19.52 1.97 -1.64
CA LYS A 291 -19.38 1.08 -0.49
C LYS A 291 -19.03 1.90 0.75
N LEU A 292 -19.81 1.73 1.80
CA LEU A 292 -19.66 2.40 3.09
C LEU A 292 -19.12 1.40 4.12
N VAL A 293 -17.85 1.54 4.49
CA VAL A 293 -17.15 0.61 5.41
C VAL A 293 -17.10 1.22 6.80
N GLY A 294 -17.96 0.75 7.71
CA GLY A 294 -18.03 1.22 9.09
C GLY A 294 -17.02 0.52 9.99
N ARG A 295 -16.31 1.33 10.77
CA ARG A 295 -15.29 0.89 11.72
C ARG A 295 -15.53 1.46 13.10
N ALA A 296 -14.97 0.79 14.13
CA ALA A 296 -14.93 1.25 15.50
C ALA A 296 -13.50 1.11 16.06
N ASP A 297 -13.18 1.84 17.13
CA ASP A 297 -11.94 1.63 17.85
C ASP A 297 -11.94 0.28 18.62
N SER A 298 -10.81 -0.11 19.16
CA SER A 298 -10.66 -1.37 19.90
C SER A 298 -11.24 -1.34 21.32
N THR A 299 -11.94 -0.26 21.70
CA THR A 299 -12.53 -0.11 23.03
C THR A 299 -13.93 -0.75 23.05
N GLY A 300 -14.19 -1.64 24.01
CA GLY A 300 -15.46 -2.34 24.15
C GLY A 300 -15.46 -3.75 23.56
N SER A 301 -16.65 -4.41 23.56
CA SER A 301 -16.78 -5.76 23.01
C SER A 301 -16.89 -5.74 21.47
N ALA A 302 -16.50 -6.85 20.85
CA ALA A 302 -16.58 -6.99 19.39
C ALA A 302 -18.04 -6.79 18.87
N ASP A 303 -19.03 -7.34 19.57
CA ASP A 303 -20.45 -7.20 19.19
C ASP A 303 -20.92 -5.75 19.31
N TYR A 304 -20.52 -5.06 20.38
CA TYR A 304 -20.82 -3.64 20.55
C TYR A 304 -20.20 -2.80 19.44
N ASN A 305 -18.94 -3.07 19.09
CA ASN A 305 -18.22 -2.34 18.03
C ASN A 305 -18.79 -2.62 16.64
N LYS A 306 -19.31 -3.81 16.39
CA LYS A 306 -20.07 -4.11 15.16
C LYS A 306 -21.37 -3.30 15.09
N ASP A 307 -22.15 -3.26 16.18
CA ASP A 307 -23.36 -2.44 16.26
C ASP A 307 -23.06 -0.94 16.09
N LEU A 308 -22.03 -0.42 16.77
CA LEU A 308 -21.63 0.98 16.65
C LEU A 308 -21.18 1.34 15.22
N SER A 309 -20.42 0.48 14.57
CA SER A 309 -19.99 0.69 13.19
C SER A 309 -21.17 0.62 12.20
N SER A 310 -22.16 -0.25 12.44
CA SER A 310 -23.41 -0.26 11.66
C SER A 310 -24.17 1.06 11.81
N ARG A 311 -24.40 1.53 13.03
CA ARG A 311 -25.06 2.83 13.28
C ARG A 311 -24.34 4.01 12.63
N ARG A 312 -23.02 3.99 12.55
CA ARG A 312 -22.22 5.00 11.83
C ARG A 312 -22.48 4.97 10.32
N ILE A 313 -22.52 3.77 9.73
CA ILE A 313 -22.90 3.61 8.32
C ILE A 313 -24.29 4.16 8.08
N ASP A 314 -25.25 3.82 8.94
CA ASP A 314 -26.64 4.29 8.81
C ASP A 314 -26.72 5.82 8.85
N SER A 315 -25.94 6.48 9.71
CA SER A 315 -25.89 7.94 9.76
C SER A 315 -25.36 8.56 8.47
N VAL A 316 -24.30 7.98 7.88
CA VAL A 316 -23.74 8.44 6.59
C VAL A 316 -24.72 8.17 5.44
N LYS A 317 -25.31 6.97 5.41
CA LYS A 317 -26.30 6.57 4.42
C LYS A 317 -27.54 7.48 4.47
N GLN A 318 -28.07 7.71 5.67
CA GLN A 318 -29.23 8.58 5.85
C GLN A 318 -28.95 10.02 5.38
N TYR A 319 -27.78 10.56 5.75
CA TYR A 319 -27.37 11.88 5.27
C TYR A 319 -27.36 11.95 3.74
N ALA A 320 -26.76 10.97 3.09
CA ALA A 320 -26.67 10.93 1.63
C ALA A 320 -28.06 10.82 0.95
N VAL A 321 -28.94 9.97 1.50
CA VAL A 321 -30.32 9.79 1.00
C VAL A 321 -31.14 11.07 1.17
N ASP A 322 -31.06 11.73 2.34
CA ASP A 322 -31.76 13.01 2.61
C ASP A 322 -31.30 14.12 1.66
N HIS A 323 -30.07 14.01 1.12
CA HIS A 323 -29.53 14.94 0.14
C HIS A 323 -29.65 14.43 -1.32
N GLY A 324 -30.47 13.40 -1.56
CA GLY A 324 -30.91 12.96 -2.88
C GLY A 324 -30.00 11.93 -3.59
N VAL A 325 -29.19 11.18 -2.84
CA VAL A 325 -28.51 9.99 -3.36
C VAL A 325 -29.45 8.79 -3.29
N ASP A 326 -29.48 7.97 -4.35
CA ASP A 326 -30.28 6.75 -4.38
C ASP A 326 -29.73 5.71 -3.36
N ALA A 327 -30.58 5.26 -2.44
CA ALA A 327 -30.23 4.29 -1.41
C ALA A 327 -29.69 2.97 -1.97
N SER A 328 -30.13 2.55 -3.17
CA SER A 328 -29.67 1.35 -3.87
C SER A 328 -28.22 1.42 -4.34
N LYS A 329 -27.65 2.63 -4.38
CA LYS A 329 -26.26 2.89 -4.73
C LYS A 329 -25.30 2.87 -3.53
N LEU A 330 -25.82 2.66 -2.32
CA LEU A 330 -25.06 2.71 -1.07
C LEU A 330 -24.99 1.32 -0.42
N VAL A 331 -23.84 0.65 -0.57
CA VAL A 331 -23.61 -0.73 -0.08
C VAL A 331 -22.91 -0.68 1.29
N PRO A 332 -23.57 -1.09 2.39
CA PRO A 332 -22.97 -1.11 3.72
C PRO A 332 -22.02 -2.30 3.91
N MET A 333 -20.89 -2.08 4.60
CA MET A 333 -19.99 -3.12 5.08
C MET A 333 -19.58 -2.84 6.52
N VAL A 334 -19.95 -3.71 7.45
CA VAL A 334 -19.68 -3.57 8.89
C VAL A 334 -18.37 -4.32 9.22
N LYS A 335 -17.36 -3.60 9.72
CA LYS A 335 -16.06 -4.17 10.14
C LYS A 335 -15.89 -4.19 11.68
N GLY A 336 -16.59 -3.36 12.42
CA GLY A 336 -16.39 -3.26 13.86
C GLY A 336 -14.99 -2.78 14.21
N SER A 337 -14.33 -3.46 15.16
CA SER A 337 -12.95 -3.19 15.60
C SER A 337 -11.93 -4.17 15.02
N GLU A 338 -12.22 -4.85 13.93
CA GLU A 338 -11.35 -5.89 13.34
C GLU A 338 -9.96 -5.37 12.95
N ASP A 339 -9.83 -4.09 12.66
CA ASP A 339 -8.55 -3.49 12.23
C ASP A 339 -7.66 -3.02 13.38
N GLY A 340 -8.08 -3.19 14.66
CA GLY A 340 -7.28 -2.87 15.84
C GLY A 340 -6.86 -1.40 15.99
N SER A 341 -7.39 -0.50 15.16
CA SER A 341 -7.01 0.90 15.11
C SER A 341 -7.66 1.68 16.26
N GLY A 342 -6.89 2.36 17.10
CA GLY A 342 -7.38 3.20 18.20
C GLY A 342 -8.35 4.30 17.72
N ALA A 343 -8.08 5.57 18.02
CA ALA A 343 -8.94 6.69 17.63
C ALA A 343 -9.26 6.74 16.11
N GLU A 344 -8.34 6.28 15.28
CA GLU A 344 -8.49 6.21 13.81
C GLU A 344 -9.57 5.21 13.37
N GLY A 345 -9.90 4.21 14.18
CA GLY A 345 -10.99 3.26 13.91
C GLY A 345 -12.39 3.87 13.99
N ARG A 346 -12.55 5.09 14.51
CA ARG A 346 -13.86 5.74 14.64
C ARG A 346 -14.30 6.45 13.36
N ARG A 347 -14.56 5.67 12.28
CA ARG A 347 -14.85 6.24 10.98
C ARG A 347 -15.77 5.34 10.11
N VAL A 348 -16.29 5.94 9.07
CA VAL A 348 -16.86 5.26 7.90
C VAL A 348 -16.01 5.64 6.70
N ASP A 349 -15.34 4.68 6.10
CA ASP A 349 -14.61 4.85 4.85
C ASP A 349 -15.56 4.70 3.67
N ILE A 350 -15.47 5.59 2.70
CA ILE A 350 -16.32 5.64 1.51
C ILE A 350 -15.49 5.27 0.28
N PHE A 351 -15.93 4.24 -0.43
CA PHE A 351 -15.30 3.78 -1.66
C PHE A 351 -16.27 3.93 -2.83
N GLU A 352 -15.80 4.47 -3.94
CA GLU A 352 -16.53 4.52 -5.21
C GLU A 352 -16.27 3.23 -5.98
N HIS A 353 -17.34 2.61 -6.48
CA HIS A 353 -17.25 1.49 -7.42
C HIS A 353 -17.57 1.97 -8.82
N LYS A 354 -16.63 1.75 -9.73
CA LYS A 354 -16.75 2.13 -11.15
C LYS A 354 -17.03 0.93 -12.04
#